data_89b43b078ce0546cdba505f36436a231
#
_entry.id   89b43b078ce0546cdba505f36436a231
#
_cell.length_a   1.000
_cell.length_b   1.000
_cell.length_c   1.000
_cell.angle_alpha   90.00
_cell.angle_beta   90.00
_cell.angle_gamma   90.00
#
_symmetry.space_group_name_H-M   'P 1'
#
loop_
_entity.id
_entity.type
_entity.pdbx_description
1 polymer ?
#
loop_
_entity_poly.entity_id
_entity_poly.type
_entity_poly.pdbx_seq_one_letter_code
_entity_poly.pdbx_strand_id
1 'polypeptide(L)'
;MVYWLEIFLIGVGLSMDALAVSIALGTVERERLTGRRILLIAFFFGFFQAVMPLAGCFGGSLFGTAVRNYERFAAAGLLWLIGGKMIRDRNQEEKAVFGLKELIVLAFATSIDAFLTGVGFACLGRRAIFGEILLIGATTFLISAGGCLTGRSSGRLIKTGRCILAGGLILIAIGLKIALWG
;
A
#
# COMPACT_ATOMS: atom_id res chain seq x y z
N MET A 1 -26.71 -6.44 7.45
CA MET A 1 -25.56 -7.36 7.51
C MET A 1 -24.77 -7.38 6.19
N VAL A 2 -25.44 -7.56 5.05
CA VAL A 2 -24.78 -7.61 3.71
C VAL A 2 -23.94 -6.36 3.42
N TYR A 3 -24.45 -5.18 3.72
CA TYR A 3 -23.77 -3.90 3.49
C TYR A 3 -22.38 -3.78 4.19
N TRP A 4 -22.30 -4.13 5.47
CA TRP A 4 -21.01 -4.09 6.19
C TRP A 4 -20.01 -5.13 5.69
N LEU A 5 -20.52 -6.28 5.20
CA LEU A 5 -19.69 -7.30 4.58
C LEU A 5 -19.11 -6.79 3.24
N GLU A 6 -19.91 -6.09 2.42
CA GLU A 6 -19.43 -5.46 1.18
C GLU A 6 -18.31 -4.46 1.47
N ILE A 7 -18.49 -3.57 2.44
CA ILE A 7 -17.47 -2.59 2.81
C ILE A 7 -16.20 -3.27 3.36
N PHE A 8 -16.35 -4.32 4.15
CA PHE A 8 -15.23 -5.11 4.63
C PHE A 8 -14.46 -5.75 3.46
N LEU A 9 -15.15 -6.35 2.49
CA LEU A 9 -14.53 -6.95 1.31
C LEU A 9 -13.83 -5.91 0.43
N ILE A 10 -14.41 -4.72 0.27
CA ILE A 10 -13.75 -3.58 -0.38
C ILE A 10 -12.48 -3.20 0.40
N GLY A 11 -12.56 -3.09 1.73
CA GLY A 11 -11.40 -2.80 2.58
C GLY A 11 -10.29 -3.85 2.46
N VAL A 12 -10.62 -5.13 2.39
CA VAL A 12 -9.66 -6.22 2.14
C VAL A 12 -9.03 -6.06 0.75
N GLY A 13 -9.83 -5.82 -0.28
CA GLY A 13 -9.33 -5.60 -1.65
C GLY A 13 -8.33 -4.45 -1.73
N LEU A 14 -8.71 -3.30 -1.18
CA LEU A 14 -7.88 -2.09 -1.13
C LEU A 14 -6.60 -2.26 -0.28
N SER A 15 -6.62 -3.16 0.71
CA SER A 15 -5.44 -3.41 1.56
C SER A 15 -4.42 -4.37 0.97
N MET A 16 -4.66 -4.95 -0.21
CA MET A 16 -3.73 -5.90 -0.84
C MET A 16 -2.39 -5.26 -1.20
N ASP A 17 -2.40 -4.01 -1.67
CA ASP A 17 -1.18 -3.26 -1.99
C ASP A 17 -0.38 -2.97 -0.71
N ALA A 18 -1.07 -2.54 0.35
CA ALA A 18 -0.47 -2.32 1.66
C ALA A 18 0.09 -3.62 2.26
N LEU A 19 -0.59 -4.76 2.06
CA LEU A 19 -0.09 -6.08 2.46
C LEU A 19 1.21 -6.42 1.75
N ALA A 20 1.26 -6.31 0.43
CA ALA A 20 2.44 -6.63 -0.37
C ALA A 20 3.65 -5.81 0.06
N VAL A 21 3.46 -4.50 0.24
CA VAL A 21 4.52 -3.60 0.69
C VAL A 21 4.91 -3.88 2.13
N SER A 22 3.97 -4.18 3.02
CA SER A 22 4.23 -4.52 4.43
C SER A 22 5.03 -5.81 4.56
N ILE A 23 4.76 -6.83 3.71
CA ILE A 23 5.58 -8.05 3.64
C ILE A 23 7.00 -7.71 3.21
N ALA A 24 7.16 -6.88 2.18
CA ALA A 24 8.47 -6.45 1.70
C ALA A 24 9.27 -5.70 2.80
N LEU A 25 8.63 -4.73 3.48
CA LEU A 25 9.22 -4.00 4.61
C LEU A 25 9.59 -4.95 5.76
N GLY A 26 8.69 -5.89 6.09
CA GLY A 26 8.92 -6.90 7.12
C GLY A 26 10.11 -7.81 6.83
N THR A 27 10.34 -8.12 5.55
CA THR A 27 11.46 -8.93 5.09
C THR A 27 12.77 -8.14 5.15
N VAL A 28 12.77 -6.89 4.67
CA VAL A 28 13.97 -6.03 4.58
C VAL A 28 14.41 -5.54 5.97
N GLU A 29 13.48 -5.05 6.79
CA GLU A 29 13.77 -4.51 8.12
C GLU A 29 13.81 -5.59 9.23
N ARG A 30 13.79 -6.87 8.88
CA ARG A 30 13.58 -8.00 9.77
C ARG A 30 14.30 -7.91 11.13
N GLU A 31 15.60 -7.58 11.14
CA GLU A 31 16.40 -7.55 12.36
C GLU A 31 16.12 -6.34 13.25
N ARG A 32 15.63 -5.26 12.65
CA ARG A 32 15.29 -4.00 13.32
C ARG A 32 13.79 -3.79 13.49
N LEU A 33 12.98 -4.74 13.01
CA LEU A 33 11.52 -4.66 13.07
C LEU A 33 11.03 -4.91 14.50
N THR A 34 10.93 -3.84 15.26
CA THR A 34 10.35 -3.86 16.61
C THR A 34 8.82 -3.78 16.55
N GLY A 35 8.14 -4.16 17.63
CA GLY A 35 6.68 -4.01 17.71
C GLY A 35 6.20 -2.58 17.45
N ARG A 36 6.95 -1.57 17.97
CA ARG A 36 6.66 -0.15 17.69
C ARG A 36 6.78 0.18 16.21
N ARG A 37 7.74 -0.40 15.51
CA ARG A 37 7.94 -0.18 14.07
C ARG A 37 6.79 -0.78 13.26
N ILE A 38 6.35 -2.00 13.60
CA ILE A 38 5.19 -2.65 12.98
C ILE A 38 3.95 -1.79 13.17
N LEU A 39 3.69 -1.31 14.40
CA LEU A 39 2.55 -0.43 14.68
C LEU A 39 2.62 0.87 13.89
N LEU A 40 3.80 1.45 13.74
CA LEU A 40 3.99 2.68 12.97
C LEU A 40 3.73 2.46 11.48
N ILE A 41 4.23 1.38 10.89
CA ILE A 41 3.97 1.00 9.50
C ILE A 41 2.46 0.79 9.31
N ALA A 42 1.84 -0.05 10.13
CA ALA A 42 0.42 -0.34 10.06
C ALA A 42 -0.45 0.91 10.25
N PHE A 43 -0.05 1.81 11.15
CA PHE A 43 -0.74 3.08 11.37
C PHE A 43 -0.73 3.96 10.12
N PHE A 44 0.40 4.17 9.49
CA PHE A 44 0.46 5.01 8.29
C PHE A 44 -0.33 4.41 7.14
N PHE A 45 -0.22 3.11 6.89
CA PHE A 45 -1.01 2.46 5.85
C PHE A 45 -2.51 2.54 6.15
N GLY A 46 -2.95 2.22 7.37
CA GLY A 46 -4.35 2.32 7.77
C GLY A 46 -4.89 3.76 7.75
N PHE A 47 -4.08 4.73 8.20
CA PHE A 47 -4.44 6.14 8.20
C PHE A 47 -4.65 6.68 6.79
N PHE A 48 -3.69 6.48 5.88
CA PHE A 48 -3.85 6.94 4.50
C PHE A 48 -4.99 6.23 3.79
N GLN A 49 -5.18 4.94 4.05
CA GLN A 49 -6.28 4.15 3.49
C GLN A 49 -7.65 4.62 3.99
N ALA A 50 -7.73 5.21 5.17
CA ALA A 50 -8.95 5.83 5.69
C ALA A 50 -9.17 7.25 5.13
N VAL A 51 -8.12 8.07 5.09
CA VAL A 51 -8.22 9.48 4.70
C VAL A 51 -8.41 9.65 3.19
N MET A 52 -7.82 8.79 2.36
CA MET A 52 -7.87 8.90 0.91
C MET A 52 -9.27 8.76 0.31
N PRO A 53 -10.14 7.82 0.73
CA PRO A 53 -11.51 7.79 0.25
C PRO A 53 -12.30 9.05 0.61
N LEU A 54 -12.03 9.63 1.79
CA LEU A 54 -12.62 10.93 2.16
C LEU A 54 -12.19 12.03 1.19
N ALA A 55 -10.88 12.15 0.98
CA ALA A 55 -10.35 13.13 0.04
C ALA A 55 -10.90 12.93 -1.37
N GLY A 56 -11.06 11.67 -1.81
CA GLY A 56 -11.69 11.30 -3.08
C GLY A 56 -13.16 11.70 -3.16
N CYS A 57 -13.93 11.46 -2.10
CA CYS A 57 -15.34 11.88 -2.05
C CYS A 57 -15.51 13.41 -2.13
N PHE A 58 -14.68 14.17 -1.42
CA PHE A 58 -14.75 15.63 -1.45
C PHE A 58 -14.15 16.23 -2.72
N GLY A 59 -13.08 15.63 -3.25
CA GLY A 59 -12.39 16.10 -4.45
C GLY A 59 -12.94 15.54 -5.77
N GLY A 60 -13.82 14.54 -5.71
CA GLY A 60 -14.26 13.78 -6.87
C GLY A 60 -14.92 14.59 -7.98
N SER A 61 -15.63 15.67 -7.62
CA SER A 61 -16.22 16.58 -8.59
C SER A 61 -15.19 17.43 -9.36
N LEU A 62 -14.01 17.65 -8.77
CA LEU A 62 -12.95 18.49 -9.36
C LEU A 62 -11.89 17.69 -10.11
N PHE A 63 -11.61 16.45 -9.73
CA PHE A 63 -10.47 15.69 -10.20
C PHE A 63 -10.81 14.38 -10.92
N GLY A 64 -12.08 13.97 -10.99
CA GLY A 64 -12.50 12.63 -11.41
C GLY A 64 -11.98 12.20 -12.79
N THR A 65 -11.89 13.09 -13.76
CA THR A 65 -11.38 12.78 -15.12
C THR A 65 -9.85 12.78 -15.18
N ALA A 66 -9.20 13.72 -14.51
CA ALA A 66 -7.75 13.81 -14.52
C ALA A 66 -7.10 12.62 -13.80
N VAL A 67 -7.63 12.25 -12.63
CA VAL A 67 -7.07 11.14 -11.83
C VAL A 67 -7.19 9.81 -12.56
N ARG A 68 -8.33 9.52 -13.22
CA ARG A 68 -8.50 8.30 -14.02
C ARG A 68 -7.46 8.15 -15.14
N ASN A 69 -7.03 9.25 -15.74
CA ASN A 69 -6.07 9.21 -16.84
C ASN A 69 -4.64 8.94 -16.38
N TYR A 70 -4.28 9.32 -15.15
CA TYR A 70 -2.91 9.21 -14.62
C TYR A 70 -2.71 8.09 -13.59
N GLU A 71 -3.80 7.44 -13.15
CA GLU A 71 -3.78 6.38 -12.13
C GLU A 71 -2.76 5.29 -12.44
N ARG A 72 -2.82 4.73 -13.65
CA ARG A 72 -1.93 3.65 -14.08
C ARG A 72 -0.46 4.06 -14.10
N PHE A 73 -0.17 5.31 -14.48
CA PHE A 73 1.20 5.82 -14.51
C PHE A 73 1.73 6.09 -13.10
N ALA A 74 0.87 6.55 -12.20
CA ALA A 74 1.22 6.74 -10.79
C ALA A 74 1.51 5.39 -10.11
N ALA A 75 0.66 4.39 -10.32
CA ALA A 75 0.86 3.03 -9.80
C ALA A 75 2.13 2.38 -10.37
N ALA A 76 2.34 2.48 -11.69
CA ALA A 76 3.55 1.95 -12.33
C ALA A 76 4.83 2.65 -11.82
N GLY A 77 4.82 3.98 -11.74
CA GLY A 77 5.95 4.77 -11.23
C GLY A 77 6.31 4.41 -9.80
N LEU A 78 5.30 4.19 -8.94
CA LEU A 78 5.51 3.73 -7.58
C LEU A 78 6.18 2.36 -7.52
N LEU A 79 5.66 1.39 -8.28
CA LEU A 79 6.22 0.04 -8.34
C LEU A 79 7.67 0.06 -8.84
N TRP A 80 7.99 0.93 -9.80
CA TRP A 80 9.36 1.12 -10.28
C TRP A 80 10.27 1.75 -9.24
N LEU A 81 9.77 2.75 -8.48
CA LEU A 81 10.53 3.37 -7.39
C LEU A 81 10.86 2.36 -6.30
N ILE A 82 9.86 1.59 -5.85
CA ILE A 82 10.04 0.57 -4.81
C ILE A 82 10.96 -0.54 -5.31
N GLY A 83 10.67 -1.11 -6.49
CA GLY A 83 11.45 -2.18 -7.09
C GLY A 83 12.89 -1.76 -7.35
N GLY A 84 13.11 -0.57 -7.91
CA GLY A 84 14.44 0.00 -8.15
C GLY A 84 15.22 0.23 -6.86
N LYS A 85 14.57 0.77 -5.82
CA LYS A 85 15.18 0.94 -4.50
C LYS A 85 15.57 -0.42 -3.89
N MET A 86 14.68 -1.40 -3.93
CA MET A 86 14.98 -2.75 -3.45
C MET A 86 16.20 -3.35 -4.15
N ILE A 87 16.32 -3.20 -5.46
CA ILE A 87 17.45 -3.72 -6.24
C ILE A 87 18.74 -2.98 -5.89
N ARG A 88 18.69 -1.65 -5.76
CA ARG A 88 19.85 -0.83 -5.44
C ARG A 88 20.40 -1.13 -4.04
N ASP A 89 19.52 -1.26 -3.07
CA ASP A 89 19.88 -1.42 -1.67
C ASP A 89 20.17 -2.88 -1.28
N ARG A 90 20.07 -3.83 -2.23
CA ARG A 90 20.29 -5.27 -2.00
C ARG A 90 21.66 -5.64 -1.40
N ASN A 91 22.69 -4.84 -1.69
CA ASN A 91 24.06 -5.06 -1.22
C ASN A 91 24.36 -4.32 0.10
N GLN A 92 23.41 -3.53 0.63
CA GLN A 92 23.56 -2.81 1.88
C GLN A 92 22.77 -3.53 2.97
N GLU A 93 23.17 -4.77 3.29
CA GLU A 93 22.50 -5.64 4.29
C GLU A 93 22.34 -4.98 5.68
N GLU A 94 23.09 -3.92 5.99
CA GLU A 94 23.09 -3.29 7.31
C GLU A 94 22.27 -1.99 7.44
N LYS A 95 21.75 -1.39 6.35
CA LYS A 95 21.23 -0.01 6.41
C LYS A 95 19.83 0.24 5.85
N ALA A 96 19.12 -0.75 5.37
CA ALA A 96 17.77 -0.55 4.80
C ALA A 96 16.68 -0.39 5.87
N VAL A 97 16.80 0.65 6.71
CA VAL A 97 15.66 1.15 7.49
C VAL A 97 15.03 2.27 6.68
N PHE A 98 13.80 2.06 6.24
CA PHE A 98 13.05 3.11 5.58
C PHE A 98 12.81 4.26 6.57
N GLY A 99 13.23 5.46 6.21
CA GLY A 99 12.96 6.65 7.01
C GLY A 99 11.45 6.93 7.12
N LEU A 100 11.07 7.78 8.05
CA LEU A 100 9.66 8.16 8.23
C LEU A 100 9.09 8.81 6.95
N LYS A 101 9.88 9.64 6.25
CA LYS A 101 9.47 10.28 4.99
C LYS A 101 9.16 9.25 3.90
N GLU A 102 10.00 8.24 3.77
CA GLU A 102 9.83 7.16 2.79
C GLU A 102 8.59 6.32 3.10
N LEU A 103 8.34 6.04 4.38
CA LEU A 103 7.16 5.33 4.82
C LEU A 103 5.87 6.11 4.52
N ILE A 104 5.86 7.42 4.75
CA ILE A 104 4.72 8.30 4.41
C ILE A 104 4.47 8.29 2.91
N VAL A 105 5.51 8.47 2.09
CA VAL A 105 5.39 8.45 0.62
C VAL A 105 4.85 7.10 0.16
N LEU A 106 5.31 6.01 0.76
CA LEU A 106 4.89 4.65 0.42
C LEU A 106 3.42 4.43 0.77
N ALA A 107 3.00 4.83 1.98
CA ALA A 107 1.62 4.72 2.43
C ALA A 107 0.67 5.60 1.60
N PHE A 108 1.08 6.84 1.28
CA PHE A 108 0.33 7.72 0.38
C PHE A 108 0.12 7.07 -0.99
N ALA A 109 1.18 6.56 -1.55
CA ALA A 109 1.19 6.02 -2.90
C ALA A 109 0.38 4.71 -3.03
N THR A 110 0.41 3.84 -2.01
CA THR A 110 -0.44 2.63 -1.97
C THR A 110 -1.91 2.92 -1.70
N SER A 111 -2.26 4.15 -1.33
CA SER A 111 -3.65 4.54 -1.03
C SER A 111 -4.29 5.38 -2.15
N ILE A 112 -3.65 5.48 -3.32
CA ILE A 112 -4.21 6.20 -4.48
C ILE A 112 -5.46 5.50 -5.01
N ASP A 113 -5.52 4.18 -4.98
CA ASP A 113 -6.68 3.37 -5.33
C ASP A 113 -7.87 3.61 -4.39
N ALA A 114 -7.59 3.82 -3.10
CA ALA A 114 -8.61 4.20 -2.13
C ALA A 114 -9.17 5.61 -2.40
N PHE A 115 -8.32 6.55 -2.83
CA PHE A 115 -8.78 7.86 -3.30
C PHE A 115 -9.77 7.73 -4.47
N LEU A 116 -9.45 6.91 -5.47
CA LEU A 116 -10.32 6.66 -6.62
C LEU A 116 -11.63 5.98 -6.24
N THR A 117 -11.59 5.06 -5.30
CA THR A 117 -12.79 4.44 -4.73
C THR A 117 -13.68 5.51 -4.10
N GLY A 118 -13.10 6.48 -3.38
CA GLY A 118 -13.81 7.63 -2.85
C GLY A 118 -14.45 8.50 -3.93
N VAL A 119 -13.74 8.79 -5.01
CA VAL A 119 -14.28 9.48 -6.19
C VAL A 119 -15.47 8.71 -6.78
N GLY A 120 -15.34 7.38 -6.91
CA GLY A 120 -16.42 6.52 -7.39
C GLY A 120 -17.67 6.58 -6.49
N PHE A 121 -17.49 6.59 -5.17
CA PHE A 121 -18.60 6.74 -4.23
C PHE A 121 -19.29 8.09 -4.38
N ALA A 122 -18.54 9.18 -4.57
CA ALA A 122 -19.13 10.51 -4.84
C ALA A 122 -19.95 10.52 -6.12
N CYS A 123 -19.47 9.91 -7.20
CA CYS A 123 -20.18 9.82 -8.48
C CYS A 123 -21.50 9.01 -8.37
N LEU A 124 -21.56 8.04 -7.46
CA LEU A 124 -22.76 7.25 -7.18
C LEU A 124 -23.72 7.92 -6.19
N GLY A 125 -23.45 9.17 -5.78
CA GLY A 125 -24.23 9.89 -4.78
C GLY A 125 -24.13 9.31 -3.37
N ARG A 126 -23.21 8.38 -3.14
CA ARG A 126 -22.89 7.83 -1.82
C ARG A 126 -21.93 8.79 -1.12
N ARG A 127 -22.33 9.27 0.03
CA ARG A 127 -21.40 9.95 0.94
C ARG A 127 -20.67 8.88 1.72
N ALA A 128 -19.32 8.91 1.69
CA ALA A 128 -18.54 8.03 2.54
C ALA A 128 -18.94 8.24 4.00
N ILE A 129 -19.58 7.25 4.60
CA ILE A 129 -20.01 7.30 6.00
C ILE A 129 -18.75 7.04 6.86
N PHE A 130 -18.62 7.79 7.94
CA PHE A 130 -17.46 7.70 8.83
C PHE A 130 -17.13 6.24 9.27
N GLY A 131 -18.17 5.42 9.46
CA GLY A 131 -18.02 4.00 9.80
C GLY A 131 -17.36 3.15 8.70
N GLU A 132 -17.65 3.43 7.43
CA GLU A 132 -17.03 2.71 6.29
C GLU A 132 -15.54 2.99 6.22
N ILE A 133 -15.17 4.25 6.36
CA ILE A 133 -13.79 4.71 6.32
C ILE A 133 -12.99 4.12 7.47
N LEU A 134 -13.58 4.12 8.68
CA LEU A 134 -12.94 3.52 9.84
C LEU A 134 -12.74 2.01 9.65
N LEU A 135 -13.71 1.32 9.06
CA LEU A 135 -13.61 -0.11 8.78
C LEU A 135 -12.51 -0.40 7.75
N ILE A 136 -12.43 0.37 6.66
CA ILE A 136 -11.37 0.23 5.65
C ILE A 136 -10.00 0.47 6.29
N GLY A 137 -9.82 1.56 7.04
CA GLY A 137 -8.57 1.87 7.71
C GLY A 137 -8.15 0.82 8.73
N ALA A 138 -9.10 0.33 9.55
CA ALA A 138 -8.85 -0.72 10.54
C ALA A 138 -8.45 -2.05 9.87
N THR A 139 -9.14 -2.42 8.79
CA THR A 139 -8.83 -3.63 8.01
C THR A 139 -7.41 -3.53 7.44
N THR A 140 -7.05 -2.39 6.83
CA THR A 140 -5.71 -2.17 6.29
C THR A 140 -4.65 -2.17 7.38
N PHE A 141 -4.93 -1.56 8.54
CA PHE A 141 -4.03 -1.60 9.70
C PHE A 141 -3.71 -3.05 10.11
N LEU A 142 -4.73 -3.88 10.28
CA LEU A 142 -4.57 -5.27 10.70
C LEU A 142 -3.83 -6.10 9.64
N ILE A 143 -4.19 -5.94 8.37
CA ILE A 143 -3.56 -6.64 7.25
C ILE A 143 -2.10 -6.23 7.10
N SER A 144 -1.77 -4.94 7.23
CA SER A 144 -0.40 -4.45 7.16
C SER A 144 0.46 -4.93 8.32
N ALA A 145 -0.09 -4.95 9.55
CA ALA A 145 0.60 -5.52 10.69
C ALA A 145 0.89 -7.02 10.49
N GLY A 146 -0.09 -7.79 10.00
CA GLY A 146 0.07 -9.18 9.62
C GLY A 146 1.11 -9.37 8.52
N GLY A 147 1.12 -8.50 7.51
CA GLY A 147 2.10 -8.48 6.43
C GLY A 147 3.52 -8.28 6.94
N CYS A 148 3.74 -7.34 7.85
CA CYS A 148 5.04 -7.13 8.49
C CYS A 148 5.52 -8.37 9.26
N LEU A 149 4.62 -9.01 10.02
CA LEU A 149 4.94 -10.23 10.78
C LEU A 149 5.27 -11.40 9.85
N THR A 150 4.49 -11.58 8.78
CA THR A 150 4.71 -12.60 7.76
C THR A 150 6.05 -12.38 7.06
N GLY A 151 6.34 -11.15 6.64
CA GLY A 151 7.61 -10.78 6.02
C GLY A 151 8.80 -11.04 6.94
N ARG A 152 8.67 -10.71 8.23
CA ARG A 152 9.69 -10.99 9.25
C ARG A 152 9.95 -12.49 9.40
N SER A 153 8.90 -13.31 9.38
CA SER A 153 9.02 -14.77 9.52
C SER A 153 9.59 -15.42 8.27
N SER A 154 9.13 -15.02 7.08
CA SER A 154 9.56 -15.56 5.79
C SER A 154 11.01 -15.21 5.46
N GLY A 155 11.50 -14.04 5.87
CA GLY A 155 12.89 -13.64 5.72
C GLY A 155 13.89 -14.56 6.43
N ARG A 156 13.43 -15.49 7.28
CA ARG A 156 14.26 -16.53 7.93
C ARG A 156 14.68 -17.65 6.98
N LEU A 157 13.83 -17.97 6.00
CA LEU A 157 14.00 -19.13 5.12
C LEU A 157 14.77 -18.80 3.83
N ILE A 158 15.02 -17.54 3.56
CA ILE A 158 15.46 -17.10 2.25
C ILE A 158 16.71 -16.22 2.39
N LYS A 159 17.83 -16.63 1.79
CA LYS A 159 19.04 -15.81 1.69
C LYS A 159 18.69 -14.47 1.06
N THR A 160 18.74 -13.42 1.88
CA THR A 160 18.12 -12.10 1.72
C THR A 160 18.38 -11.43 0.35
N GLY A 161 19.58 -11.50 -0.20
CA GLY A 161 19.93 -10.74 -1.41
C GLY A 161 19.21 -11.19 -2.70
N ARG A 162 18.99 -12.50 -2.88
CA ARG A 162 18.32 -13.04 -4.10
C ARG A 162 16.83 -12.76 -4.11
N CYS A 163 16.20 -12.72 -2.94
CA CYS A 163 14.77 -12.48 -2.85
C CYS A 163 14.42 -11.01 -2.92
N ILE A 164 15.26 -10.14 -2.36
CA ILE A 164 15.13 -8.70 -2.58
C ILE A 164 15.23 -8.40 -4.09
N LEU A 165 16.16 -9.03 -4.79
CA LEU A 165 16.30 -8.88 -6.24
C LEU A 165 15.07 -9.41 -6.99
N ALA A 166 14.62 -10.62 -6.66
CA ALA A 166 13.44 -11.21 -7.29
C ALA A 166 12.18 -10.39 -7.02
N GLY A 167 11.95 -9.95 -5.78
CA GLY A 167 10.83 -9.08 -5.41
C GLY A 167 10.87 -7.74 -6.14
N GLY A 168 12.02 -7.09 -6.20
CA GLY A 168 12.21 -5.85 -6.94
C GLY A 168 11.95 -5.99 -8.45
N LEU A 169 12.42 -7.08 -9.06
CA LEU A 169 12.17 -7.39 -10.49
C LEU A 169 10.69 -7.66 -10.75
N ILE A 170 10.01 -8.40 -9.87
CA ILE A 170 8.57 -8.67 -9.99
C ILE A 170 7.78 -7.35 -9.91
N LEU A 171 8.10 -6.47 -8.96
CA LEU A 171 7.44 -5.16 -8.84
C LEU A 171 7.65 -4.31 -10.10
N ILE A 172 8.85 -4.29 -10.66
CA ILE A 172 9.14 -3.58 -11.92
C ILE A 172 8.36 -4.19 -13.08
N ALA A 173 8.30 -5.51 -13.18
CA ALA A 173 7.55 -6.20 -14.23
C ALA A 173 6.04 -5.94 -14.15
N ILE A 174 5.47 -5.96 -12.93
CA ILE A 174 4.07 -5.62 -12.69
C ILE A 174 3.80 -4.15 -13.06
N GLY A 175 4.68 -3.23 -12.63
CA GLY A 175 4.57 -1.82 -13.00
C GLY A 175 4.63 -1.61 -14.52
N LEU A 176 5.49 -2.33 -15.22
CA LEU A 176 5.56 -2.29 -16.68
C LEU A 176 4.29 -2.82 -17.34
N LYS A 177 3.73 -3.93 -16.82
CA LYS A 177 2.46 -4.49 -17.30
C LYS A 177 1.32 -3.48 -17.12
N ILE A 178 1.21 -2.83 -15.97
CA ILE A 178 0.18 -1.82 -15.69
C ILE A 178 0.34 -0.61 -16.62
N ALA A 179 1.56 -0.15 -16.87
CA ALA A 179 1.82 0.97 -17.76
C ALA A 179 1.45 0.70 -19.22
N LEU A 180 1.62 -0.56 -19.70
CA LEU A 180 1.41 -0.95 -21.10
C LEU A 180 0.00 -1.46 -21.38
N TRP A 181 -0.63 -2.17 -20.44
CA TRP A 181 -1.91 -2.87 -20.62
C TRP A 181 -2.99 -2.49 -19.61
N GLY A 182 -2.73 -1.56 -18.69
CA GLY A 182 -3.69 -1.11 -17.66
C GLY A 182 -4.71 -0.09 -18.15
#